data_bcd6e1b9da522b3981ee2b5c2fede101
#
_entry.id   bcd6e1b9da522b3981ee2b5c2fede101
#
_cell.length_a   1.000
_cell.length_b   1.000
_cell.length_c   1.000
_cell.angle_alpha   90.00
_cell.angle_beta   90.00
_cell.angle_gamma   90.00
#
_symmetry.space_group_name_H-M   'P 1'
#
loop_
_entity.id
_entity.type
_entity.pdbx_description
1 polymer ?
#
loop_
_entity_poly.entity_id
_entity_poly.type
_entity_poly.pdbx_seq_one_letter_code
_entity_poly.pdbx_strand_id
1 'polypeptide(L)'
;MCIRDSYKDNAIINSGYGKPHLISVKIDPSAAGDISDTHINWDIFKRVPKRSSPIIVGDQLYMTTDEGILTCLDAKTGKSSWSDRMPGHYSASPIFADGKLYFFSEMGHCYVIAPGGDYNLVSKNKLDSGFMASPAISGKAIYARSKTHLYRIENL
;
A
#
# COMPACT_ATOMS: atom_id res chain seq x y z
N MET A 1 7.12 13.19 -3.53
CA MET A 1 7.54 12.27 -2.44
C MET A 1 7.65 10.90 -3.07
N CYS A 2 8.80 10.26 -3.02
CA CYS A 2 8.98 8.90 -3.52
C CYS A 2 8.72 7.95 -2.36
N ILE A 3 7.75 7.07 -2.53
CA ILE A 3 7.36 6.07 -1.54
C ILE A 3 7.91 4.74 -2.03
N ARG A 4 8.58 4.00 -1.15
CA ARG A 4 9.32 2.80 -1.50
C ARG A 4 9.02 1.65 -0.55
N ASP A 5 8.99 0.47 -1.12
CA ASP A 5 9.08 -0.81 -0.42
C ASP A 5 10.16 -1.65 -1.12
N SER A 6 10.49 -2.80 -0.61
CA SER A 6 11.51 -3.68 -1.19
C SER A 6 10.96 -5.09 -1.39
N TYR A 7 11.34 -5.72 -2.50
CA TYR A 7 11.01 -7.10 -2.81
C TYR A 7 12.27 -7.83 -3.28
N LYS A 8 12.81 -8.70 -2.44
CA LYS A 8 14.11 -9.36 -2.71
C LYS A 8 15.17 -8.31 -3.02
N ASP A 9 15.84 -8.42 -4.17
CA ASP A 9 16.88 -7.49 -4.62
C ASP A 9 16.32 -6.30 -5.40
N ASN A 10 15.04 -5.95 -5.22
CA ASN A 10 14.40 -4.88 -5.95
C ASN A 10 13.83 -3.81 -5.00
N ALA A 11 14.02 -2.56 -5.38
CA ALA A 11 13.31 -1.43 -4.80
C ALA A 11 12.01 -1.19 -5.60
N ILE A 12 10.89 -1.08 -4.89
CA ILE A 12 9.62 -0.66 -5.48
C ILE A 12 9.42 0.82 -5.18
N ILE A 13 9.40 1.63 -6.22
CA ILE A 13 9.37 3.09 -6.09
C ILE A 13 8.07 3.60 -6.69
N ASN A 14 7.32 4.35 -5.88
CA ASN A 14 6.11 5.04 -6.30
C ASN A 14 6.35 6.54 -6.40
N SER A 15 6.12 7.12 -7.57
CA SER A 15 6.12 8.56 -7.80
C SER A 15 4.70 9.08 -7.95
N GLY A 16 4.26 9.91 -7.01
CA GLY A 16 2.89 10.46 -6.99
C GLY A 16 2.73 11.81 -7.68
N TYR A 17 3.81 12.48 -8.13
CA TYR A 17 3.75 13.79 -8.75
C TYR A 17 3.53 13.68 -10.27
N GLY A 18 2.59 14.51 -10.78
CA GLY A 18 2.25 14.50 -12.20
C GLY A 18 1.48 13.24 -12.59
N LYS A 19 2.05 12.43 -13.44
CA LYS A 19 1.51 11.09 -13.79
C LYS A 19 2.04 10.08 -12.79
N PRO A 20 1.18 9.45 -11.96
CA PRO A 20 1.62 8.44 -11.01
C PRO A 20 2.31 7.30 -11.73
N HIS A 21 3.43 6.85 -11.18
CA HIS A 21 4.28 5.81 -11.78
C HIS A 21 4.80 4.91 -10.67
N LEU A 22 4.64 3.62 -10.84
CA LEU A 22 5.19 2.58 -9.97
C LEU A 22 6.21 1.77 -10.76
N ILE A 23 7.43 1.69 -10.26
CA ILE A 23 8.53 0.96 -10.91
C ILE A 23 9.16 -0.04 -9.94
N SER A 24 9.64 -1.16 -10.49
CA SER A 24 10.52 -2.10 -9.81
C SER A 24 11.93 -1.98 -10.39
N VAL A 25 12.85 -1.60 -9.54
CA VAL A 25 14.26 -1.37 -9.92
C VAL A 25 15.15 -2.39 -9.22
N LYS A 26 15.98 -3.10 -9.98
CA LYS A 26 16.99 -4.00 -9.43
C LYS A 26 18.02 -3.19 -8.65
N ILE A 27 18.28 -3.60 -7.41
CA ILE A 27 19.33 -3.02 -6.58
C ILE A 27 20.66 -3.68 -6.96
N ASP A 28 21.57 -2.87 -7.49
CA ASP A 28 22.92 -3.31 -7.84
C ASP A 28 23.93 -2.28 -7.30
N PRO A 29 24.72 -2.64 -6.25
CA PRO A 29 25.70 -1.71 -5.67
C PRO A 29 26.81 -1.26 -6.64
N SER A 30 27.00 -1.98 -7.73
CA SER A 30 27.99 -1.65 -8.75
C SER A 30 27.45 -0.74 -9.85
N ALA A 31 26.14 -0.53 -9.90
CA ALA A 31 25.49 0.29 -10.91
C ALA A 31 25.89 1.77 -10.77
N ALA A 32 26.21 2.40 -11.89
CA ALA A 32 26.58 3.81 -11.95
C ALA A 32 25.96 4.49 -13.17
N GLY A 33 25.69 5.79 -13.06
CA GLY A 33 25.11 6.56 -14.16
C GLY A 33 23.60 6.31 -14.34
N ASP A 34 23.13 6.43 -15.57
CA ASP A 34 21.73 6.14 -15.91
C ASP A 34 21.51 4.64 -16.06
N ILE A 35 20.63 4.10 -15.21
CA ILE A 35 20.32 2.67 -15.15
C ILE A 35 18.91 2.35 -15.67
N SER A 36 18.22 3.31 -16.27
CA SER A 36 16.82 3.17 -16.67
C SER A 36 16.58 2.03 -17.65
N ASP A 37 17.50 1.80 -18.60
CA ASP A 37 17.36 0.75 -19.63
C ASP A 37 17.79 -0.64 -19.14
N THR A 38 18.51 -0.73 -18.01
CA THR A 38 19.15 -1.98 -17.58
C THR A 38 18.62 -2.56 -16.28
N HIS A 39 18.03 -1.73 -15.40
CA HIS A 39 17.64 -2.13 -14.05
C HIS A 39 16.16 -2.03 -13.76
N ILE A 40 15.33 -1.50 -14.66
CA ILE A 40 13.89 -1.52 -14.51
C ILE A 40 13.35 -2.89 -14.93
N ASN A 41 12.80 -3.65 -13.98
CA ASN A 41 12.19 -4.95 -14.24
C ASN A 41 10.79 -4.82 -14.83
N TRP A 42 10.01 -3.89 -14.28
CA TRP A 42 8.68 -3.54 -14.76
C TRP A 42 8.29 -2.14 -14.31
N ASP A 43 7.35 -1.54 -15.03
CA ASP A 43 6.76 -0.24 -14.72
C ASP A 43 5.26 -0.22 -14.97
N ILE A 44 4.54 0.58 -14.19
CA ILE A 44 3.07 0.68 -14.23
C ILE A 44 2.66 2.14 -14.07
N PHE A 45 1.71 2.58 -14.91
CA PHE A 45 1.15 3.94 -14.90
C PHE A 45 -0.35 3.98 -14.56
N LYS A 46 -1.00 2.80 -14.49
CA LYS A 46 -2.44 2.71 -14.25
C LYS A 46 -2.72 2.30 -12.81
N ARG A 47 -3.70 2.94 -12.18
CA ARG A 47 -4.16 2.64 -10.82
C ARG A 47 -3.06 2.75 -9.76
N VAL A 48 -2.10 3.63 -10.00
CA VAL A 48 -0.99 3.88 -9.08
C VAL A 48 -1.41 4.94 -8.05
N PRO A 49 -1.14 4.72 -6.76
CA PRO A 49 -1.43 5.71 -5.73
C PRO A 49 -0.57 6.96 -5.89
N LYS A 50 -1.12 8.12 -5.49
CA LYS A 50 -0.36 9.38 -5.45
C LYS A 50 0.19 9.68 -4.06
N ARG A 51 -0.47 9.20 -3.01
CA ARG A 51 -0.18 9.55 -1.62
C ARG A 51 0.18 8.36 -0.74
N SER A 52 -0.57 7.25 -0.83
CA SER A 52 -0.29 6.07 -0.01
C SER A 52 0.87 5.24 -0.57
N SER A 53 1.62 4.58 0.32
CA SER A 53 2.63 3.59 -0.09
C SER A 53 1.96 2.29 -0.52
N PRO A 54 2.50 1.57 -1.50
CA PRO A 54 2.23 0.15 -1.64
C PRO A 54 2.80 -0.62 -0.44
N ILE A 55 2.31 -1.84 -0.23
CA ILE A 55 2.83 -2.78 0.77
C ILE A 55 2.99 -4.16 0.16
N ILE A 56 4.07 -4.85 0.49
CA ILE A 56 4.36 -6.20 0.00
C ILE A 56 4.12 -7.22 1.11
N VAL A 57 3.37 -8.28 0.78
CA VAL A 57 3.16 -9.42 1.66
C VAL A 57 3.43 -10.70 0.85
N GLY A 58 4.50 -11.40 1.20
CA GLY A 58 4.99 -12.54 0.41
C GLY A 58 5.44 -12.09 -0.99
N ASP A 59 4.87 -12.69 -2.02
CA ASP A 59 5.14 -12.35 -3.42
C ASP A 59 4.07 -11.41 -4.03
N GLN A 60 3.19 -10.83 -3.20
CA GLN A 60 2.11 -9.95 -3.64
C GLN A 60 2.31 -8.52 -3.16
N LEU A 61 2.07 -7.56 -4.06
CA LEU A 61 2.09 -6.14 -3.80
C LEU A 61 0.66 -5.60 -3.80
N TYR A 62 0.29 -4.92 -2.72
CA TYR A 62 -1.01 -4.29 -2.56
C TYR A 62 -0.88 -2.77 -2.58
N MET A 63 -1.72 -2.12 -3.36
CA MET A 63 -1.78 -0.67 -3.44
C MET A 63 -3.22 -0.19 -3.60
N THR A 64 -3.52 1.02 -3.09
CA THR A 64 -4.82 1.65 -3.28
C THR A 64 -4.66 3.04 -3.84
N THR A 65 -5.44 3.36 -4.89
CA THR A 65 -5.46 4.73 -5.41
C THR A 65 -6.12 5.67 -4.41
N ASP A 66 -5.91 6.96 -4.59
CA ASP A 66 -6.54 8.01 -3.77
C ASP A 66 -8.08 7.91 -3.78
N GLU A 67 -8.67 7.37 -4.86
CA GLU A 67 -10.11 7.18 -5.04
C GLU A 67 -10.62 5.80 -4.59
N GLY A 68 -9.75 4.97 -4.00
CA GLY A 68 -10.11 3.70 -3.38
C GLY A 68 -10.17 2.49 -4.32
N ILE A 69 -9.44 2.48 -5.42
CA ILE A 69 -9.22 1.25 -6.19
C ILE A 69 -8.06 0.50 -5.55
N LEU A 70 -8.37 -0.60 -4.87
CA LEU A 70 -7.39 -1.54 -4.35
C LEU A 70 -6.96 -2.49 -5.47
N THR A 71 -5.67 -2.68 -5.63
CA THR A 71 -5.08 -3.58 -6.62
C THR A 71 -4.05 -4.46 -5.96
N CYS A 72 -4.09 -5.75 -6.28
CA CYS A 72 -3.06 -6.73 -5.96
C CYS A 72 -2.27 -7.05 -7.23
N LEU A 73 -0.95 -6.98 -7.13
CA LEU A 73 -0.01 -7.31 -8.20
C LEU A 73 0.90 -8.45 -7.75
N ASP A 74 1.36 -9.24 -8.69
CA ASP A 74 2.54 -10.07 -8.50
C ASP A 74 3.78 -9.16 -8.42
N ALA A 75 4.48 -9.18 -7.29
CA ALA A 75 5.60 -8.26 -7.01
C ALA A 75 6.82 -8.48 -7.93
N LYS A 76 6.96 -9.68 -8.48
CA LYS A 76 8.06 -10.03 -9.40
C LYS A 76 7.83 -9.47 -10.80
N THR A 77 6.59 -9.51 -11.28
CA THR A 77 6.25 -9.23 -12.69
C THR A 77 5.46 -7.95 -12.90
N GLY A 78 4.93 -7.35 -11.83
CA GLY A 78 4.03 -6.19 -11.91
C GLY A 78 2.64 -6.52 -12.50
N LYS A 79 2.34 -7.78 -12.79
CA LYS A 79 1.04 -8.18 -13.35
C LYS A 79 -0.05 -8.13 -12.29
N SER A 80 -1.20 -7.56 -12.65
CA SER A 80 -2.37 -7.51 -11.76
C SER A 80 -2.99 -8.89 -11.60
N SER A 81 -3.12 -9.35 -10.36
CA SER A 81 -3.88 -10.54 -10.01
C SER A 81 -5.36 -10.23 -9.92
N TRP A 82 -5.72 -9.15 -9.20
CA TRP A 82 -7.09 -8.68 -9.07
C TRP A 82 -7.14 -7.18 -8.75
N SER A 83 -8.30 -6.56 -8.91
CA SER A 83 -8.61 -5.21 -8.44
C SER A 83 -10.04 -5.16 -7.94
N ASP A 84 -10.28 -4.41 -6.87
CA ASP A 84 -11.59 -4.18 -6.30
C ASP A 84 -11.73 -2.74 -5.80
N ARG A 85 -12.95 -2.32 -5.46
CA ARG A 85 -13.24 -0.97 -5.02
C ARG A 85 -13.57 -0.91 -3.55
N MET A 86 -12.76 -0.18 -2.78
CA MET A 86 -13.03 0.23 -1.42
C MET A 86 -13.55 1.68 -1.44
N PRO A 87 -14.86 1.93 -1.21
CA PRO A 87 -15.40 3.29 -1.25
C PRO A 87 -14.70 4.23 -0.27
N GLY A 88 -14.32 5.42 -0.73
CA GLY A 88 -13.66 6.45 0.06
C GLY A 88 -12.45 7.05 -0.62
N HIS A 89 -11.77 7.95 0.11
CA HIS A 89 -10.49 8.54 -0.28
C HIS A 89 -9.40 8.02 0.64
N TYR A 90 -8.20 7.83 0.09
CA TYR A 90 -7.08 7.21 0.80
C TYR A 90 -5.80 8.04 0.67
N SER A 91 -5.25 8.45 1.80
CA SER A 91 -3.93 9.10 1.91
C SER A 91 -3.00 8.31 2.83
N ALA A 92 -3.58 7.62 3.82
CA ALA A 92 -2.85 6.76 4.74
C ALA A 92 -2.28 5.54 4.01
N SER A 93 -1.04 5.20 4.29
CA SER A 93 -0.44 3.95 3.83
C SER A 93 -1.03 2.77 4.60
N PRO A 94 -1.25 1.61 3.94
CA PRO A 94 -1.71 0.41 4.60
C PRO A 94 -0.67 -0.14 5.56
N ILE A 95 -1.11 -0.99 6.47
CA ILE A 95 -0.25 -1.80 7.34
C ILE A 95 -0.62 -3.27 7.23
N PHE A 96 0.35 -4.14 7.51
CA PHE A 96 0.16 -5.58 7.64
C PHE A 96 0.40 -6.01 9.08
N ALA A 97 -0.60 -6.64 9.70
CA ALA A 97 -0.54 -7.12 11.07
C ALA A 97 -1.42 -8.36 11.23
N ASP A 98 -0.98 -9.31 12.04
CA ASP A 98 -1.74 -10.53 12.36
C ASP A 98 -2.33 -11.21 11.11
N GLY A 99 -1.51 -11.34 10.06
CA GLY A 99 -1.91 -11.99 8.81
C GLY A 99 -2.93 -11.22 7.97
N LYS A 100 -3.19 -9.94 8.25
CA LYS A 100 -4.20 -9.12 7.58
C LYS A 100 -3.65 -7.76 7.16
N LEU A 101 -4.22 -7.23 6.09
CA LEU A 101 -3.96 -5.88 5.58
C LEU A 101 -5.05 -4.93 6.08
N TYR A 102 -4.64 -3.74 6.54
CA TYR A 102 -5.54 -2.70 7.05
C TYR A 102 -5.40 -1.43 6.22
N PHE A 103 -6.51 -1.00 5.62
CA PHE A 103 -6.60 0.22 4.80
C PHE A 103 -7.52 1.23 5.48
N PHE A 104 -6.99 2.40 5.82
CA PHE A 104 -7.70 3.46 6.53
C PHE A 104 -8.08 4.59 5.58
N SER A 105 -9.38 4.92 5.52
CA SER A 105 -9.89 5.96 4.62
C SER A 105 -10.04 7.31 5.31
N GLU A 106 -10.04 8.38 4.52
CA GLU A 106 -10.34 9.75 4.96
C GLU A 106 -11.80 9.93 5.44
N MET A 107 -12.66 8.93 5.21
CA MET A 107 -14.06 8.89 5.65
C MET A 107 -14.26 8.11 6.97
N GLY A 108 -13.18 7.69 7.63
CA GLY A 108 -13.22 6.99 8.91
C GLY A 108 -13.42 5.48 8.82
N HIS A 109 -13.42 4.89 7.63
CA HIS A 109 -13.50 3.44 7.49
C HIS A 109 -12.11 2.80 7.57
N CYS A 110 -12.07 1.61 8.18
CA CYS A 110 -10.95 0.69 8.10
C CYS A 110 -11.42 -0.61 7.42
N TYR A 111 -10.87 -0.90 6.27
CA TYR A 111 -11.09 -2.16 5.55
C TYR A 111 -9.99 -3.13 5.92
N VAL A 112 -10.37 -4.33 6.35
CA VAL A 112 -9.46 -5.41 6.72
C VAL A 112 -9.54 -6.48 5.64
N ILE A 113 -8.42 -6.76 4.99
CA ILE A 113 -8.32 -7.66 3.84
C ILE A 113 -7.40 -8.82 4.20
N ALA A 114 -7.80 -10.05 3.92
CA ALA A 114 -6.88 -11.18 3.95
C ALA A 114 -6.02 -11.16 2.68
N PRO A 115 -4.67 -11.25 2.81
CA PRO A 115 -3.82 -11.37 1.63
C PRO A 115 -4.10 -12.68 0.88
N GLY A 116 -4.01 -12.65 -0.44
CA GLY A 116 -4.26 -13.83 -1.28
C GLY A 116 -4.41 -13.49 -2.76
N GLY A 117 -4.57 -14.55 -3.57
CA GLY A 117 -4.76 -14.46 -5.02
C GLY A 117 -6.09 -13.85 -5.45
N ASP A 118 -7.06 -13.74 -4.52
CA ASP A 118 -8.38 -13.16 -4.74
C ASP A 118 -8.69 -12.08 -3.70
N TYR A 119 -9.60 -11.17 -4.03
CA TYR A 119 -10.08 -10.16 -3.09
C TYR A 119 -10.90 -10.81 -1.96
N ASN A 120 -10.44 -10.69 -0.73
CA ASN A 120 -11.10 -11.23 0.45
C ASN A 120 -11.25 -10.16 1.54
N LEU A 121 -12.43 -9.55 1.61
CA LEU A 121 -12.81 -8.59 2.65
C LEU A 121 -13.19 -9.33 3.93
N VAL A 122 -12.33 -9.25 4.95
CA VAL A 122 -12.57 -9.84 6.28
C VAL A 122 -13.55 -9.02 7.10
N SER A 123 -13.33 -7.71 7.15
CA SER A 123 -14.23 -6.79 7.86
C SER A 123 -14.12 -5.35 7.36
N LYS A 124 -15.19 -4.58 7.64
CA LYS A 124 -15.27 -3.15 7.45
C LYS A 124 -15.68 -2.50 8.75
N ASN A 125 -14.79 -1.72 9.32
CA ASN A 125 -15.01 -1.00 10.58
C ASN A 125 -15.11 0.49 10.33
N LYS A 126 -15.74 1.23 11.24
CA LYS A 126 -15.90 2.69 11.15
C LYS A 126 -15.58 3.34 12.49
N LEU A 127 -14.82 4.42 12.45
CA LEU A 127 -14.61 5.36 13.55
C LEU A 127 -15.14 6.74 13.14
N ASP A 128 -15.39 7.60 14.11
CA ASP A 128 -16.18 8.83 13.92
C ASP A 128 -15.54 9.87 12.99
N SER A 129 -14.21 9.84 12.84
CA SER A 129 -13.52 10.79 11.98
C SER A 129 -12.48 10.11 11.08
N GLY A 130 -12.14 10.79 9.97
CA GLY A 130 -11.30 10.24 8.93
C GLY A 130 -9.81 10.17 9.27
N PHE A 131 -9.10 9.32 8.54
CA PHE A 131 -7.68 9.05 8.70
C PHE A 131 -6.89 9.58 7.50
N MET A 132 -5.86 10.38 7.77
CA MET A 132 -4.89 10.83 6.77
C MET A 132 -3.48 10.34 7.11
N ALA A 133 -3.19 10.18 8.40
CA ALA A 133 -1.93 9.64 8.87
C ALA A 133 -1.91 8.11 8.74
N SER A 134 -0.80 7.57 8.30
CA SER A 134 -0.58 6.12 8.31
C SER A 134 -0.56 5.61 9.76
N PRO A 135 -1.22 4.48 10.04
CA PRO A 135 -1.20 3.89 11.37
C PRO A 135 0.16 3.28 11.69
N ALA A 136 0.39 3.01 12.96
CA ALA A 136 1.58 2.32 13.45
C ALA A 136 1.19 1.08 14.25
N ILE A 137 2.12 0.10 14.34
CA ILE A 137 1.97 -1.11 15.13
C ILE A 137 3.04 -1.09 16.22
N SER A 138 2.63 -1.36 17.46
CA SER A 138 3.54 -1.57 18.56
C SER A 138 2.99 -2.67 19.48
N GLY A 139 3.78 -3.73 19.67
CA GLY A 139 3.31 -4.93 20.36
C GLY A 139 2.07 -5.54 19.70
N LYS A 140 0.98 -5.69 20.46
CA LYS A 140 -0.29 -6.24 20.00
C LYS A 140 -1.31 -5.16 19.62
N ALA A 141 -0.91 -3.89 19.57
CA ALA A 141 -1.80 -2.76 19.36
C ALA A 141 -1.53 -2.05 18.02
N ILE A 142 -2.61 -1.62 17.37
CA ILE A 142 -2.60 -0.68 16.26
C ILE A 142 -2.86 0.73 16.82
N TYR A 143 -2.01 1.67 16.48
CA TYR A 143 -2.15 3.09 16.79
C TYR A 143 -2.62 3.82 15.54
N ALA A 144 -3.85 4.32 15.55
CA ALA A 144 -4.44 5.04 14.44
C ALA A 144 -4.81 6.47 14.84
N ARG A 145 -4.32 7.46 14.08
CA ARG A 145 -4.65 8.86 14.31
C ARG A 145 -5.72 9.31 13.33
N SER A 146 -6.88 9.68 13.86
CA SER A 146 -7.91 10.38 13.11
C SER A 146 -7.71 11.91 13.18
N LYS A 147 -8.65 12.68 12.63
CA LYS A 147 -8.63 14.15 12.71
C LYS A 147 -8.71 14.68 14.16
N THR A 148 -9.33 13.94 15.05
CA THR A 148 -9.69 14.38 16.40
C THR A 148 -9.09 13.55 17.52
N HIS A 149 -8.74 12.27 17.27
CA HIS A 149 -8.31 11.32 18.28
C HIS A 149 -7.10 10.51 17.86
N LEU A 150 -6.35 10.05 18.85
CA LEU A 150 -5.38 8.95 18.72
C LEU A 150 -5.99 7.72 19.37
N TYR A 151 -6.16 6.66 18.57
CA TYR A 151 -6.71 5.39 19.02
C TYR A 151 -5.58 4.39 19.26
N ARG A 152 -5.72 3.62 20.34
CA ARG A 152 -4.99 2.38 20.59
C ARG A 152 -6.01 1.26 20.48
N ILE A 153 -5.83 0.36 19.51
CA ILE A 153 -6.75 -0.73 19.19
C ILE A 153 -6.01 -2.04 19.40
N GLU A 154 -6.51 -2.88 20.32
CA GLU A 154 -5.94 -4.21 20.61
C GLU A 154 -7.04 -5.17 21.06
N ASN A 155 -6.79 -6.47 20.96
CA ASN A 155 -7.61 -7.47 21.64
C ASN A 155 -7.20 -7.54 23.11
N LEU A 156 -8.20 -7.52 23.99
CA LEU A 156 -8.07 -7.73 25.43
C LEU A 156 -7.89 -9.22 25.74
#